data_11ee118ffdb944959e877425fcc8eadd
#
_entry.id   11ee118ffdb944959e877425fcc8eadd
#
_cell.length_a   1.000
_cell.length_b   1.000
_cell.length_c   1.000
_cell.angle_alpha   90.00
_cell.angle_beta   90.00
_cell.angle_gamma   90.00
#
_symmetry.space_group_name_H-M   'P 1'
#
loop_
_entity.id
_entity.type
_entity.pdbx_description
1 polymer ?
#
loop_
_entity_poly.entity_id
_entity_poly.type
_entity_poly.pdbx_seq_one_letter_code
_entity_poly.pdbx_strand_id
1 'polypeptide(L)'
;MAVKIGINGFGRIGRLAFRASVNNPNVQVVGINDPFIDLEYMKYMLKYDTVHGQFDGTIEIKDGKLVVNGNAISVYACMKPEEIPWKECGAEYVIESTGVFTTTEKASAHLQAGAKKVVISAPSADAPMFVMGVNNDKYTKDMTVVSNASCTTNCLAPLAKVVHDKFGIVEGLMTTVHATTATQKTVDGPSKKDWRGGRAAAGNIIPSSTGAAKAVGKVIPSLNGKLTGMAFRVPTLDVSVVDLTCRLEKPATYEEICAAIKEASENELKGILGYTEDDVVSSDFITDPRTSIFDAKAGISLNPNFVKLVSWYDNEWGYSNKLIDLISYMASVDNK
;
A
#
# COMPACT_ATOMS: atom_id res chain seq x y z
N MET A 1 -3.26 -0.15 25.17
CA MET A 1 -4.00 -1.34 24.71
C MET A 1 -3.93 -1.38 23.20
N ALA A 2 -3.83 -2.56 22.60
CA ALA A 2 -3.84 -2.72 21.15
C ALA A 2 -5.16 -2.22 20.54
N VAL A 3 -5.08 -1.57 19.40
CA VAL A 3 -6.27 -1.10 18.64
C VAL A 3 -6.94 -2.29 17.99
N LYS A 4 -8.25 -2.42 18.17
CA LYS A 4 -9.04 -3.51 17.59
C LYS A 4 -9.45 -3.19 16.15
N ILE A 5 -9.08 -4.08 15.24
CA ILE A 5 -9.26 -3.88 13.79
C ILE A 5 -10.24 -4.88 13.22
N GLY A 6 -11.14 -4.41 12.34
CA GLY A 6 -11.90 -5.22 11.39
C GLY A 6 -11.27 -5.16 10.00
N ILE A 7 -11.37 -6.23 9.23
CA ILE A 7 -10.94 -6.29 7.83
C ILE A 7 -12.14 -6.63 6.96
N ASN A 8 -12.49 -5.75 6.03
CA ASN A 8 -13.50 -6.01 5.01
C ASN A 8 -12.83 -6.32 3.67
N GLY A 9 -13.02 -7.54 3.18
CA GLY A 9 -12.32 -8.10 2.02
C GLY A 9 -11.03 -8.84 2.40
N PHE A 10 -11.04 -10.16 2.27
CA PHE A 10 -9.91 -11.03 2.62
C PHE A 10 -9.15 -11.51 1.36
N GLY A 11 -9.05 -10.62 0.37
CA GLY A 11 -8.21 -10.75 -0.83
C GLY A 11 -6.72 -10.63 -0.51
N ARG A 12 -5.87 -10.35 -1.51
CA ARG A 12 -4.41 -10.22 -1.31
C ARG A 12 -4.08 -9.25 -0.17
N ILE A 13 -4.55 -8.01 -0.28
CA ILE A 13 -4.18 -6.95 0.69
C ILE A 13 -4.78 -7.22 2.07
N GLY A 14 -6.05 -7.64 2.16
CA GLY A 14 -6.65 -7.96 3.46
C GLY A 14 -5.92 -9.07 4.21
N ARG A 15 -5.50 -10.14 3.50
CA ARG A 15 -4.71 -11.23 4.10
C ARG A 15 -3.32 -10.79 4.52
N LEU A 16 -2.65 -9.97 3.71
CA LEU A 16 -1.29 -9.51 4.05
C LEU A 16 -1.31 -8.46 5.14
N ALA A 17 -2.32 -7.58 5.18
CA ALA A 17 -2.55 -6.70 6.32
C ALA A 17 -2.80 -7.50 7.61
N PHE A 18 -3.56 -8.60 7.51
CA PHE A 18 -3.71 -9.53 8.63
C PHE A 18 -2.36 -10.10 9.07
N ARG A 19 -1.57 -10.67 8.15
CA ARG A 19 -0.24 -11.23 8.46
C ARG A 19 0.69 -10.17 9.06
N ALA A 20 0.70 -8.96 8.52
CA ALA A 20 1.49 -7.84 9.06
C ALA A 20 1.06 -7.43 10.48
N SER A 21 -0.24 -7.53 10.79
CA SER A 21 -0.78 -7.19 12.11
C SER A 21 -0.37 -8.17 13.21
N VAL A 22 -0.10 -9.44 12.87
CA VAL A 22 0.19 -10.49 13.87
C VAL A 22 1.43 -10.17 14.71
N ASN A 23 2.43 -9.53 14.10
CA ASN A 23 3.68 -9.17 14.76
C ASN A 23 3.70 -7.71 15.28
N ASN A 24 2.59 -6.98 15.13
CA ASN A 24 2.50 -5.59 15.59
C ASN A 24 1.71 -5.52 16.92
N PRO A 25 2.36 -5.21 18.05
CA PRO A 25 1.70 -5.21 19.37
C PRO A 25 0.67 -4.08 19.55
N ASN A 26 0.65 -3.10 18.64
CA ASN A 26 -0.23 -1.95 18.71
C ASN A 26 -1.62 -2.22 18.12
N VAL A 27 -1.80 -3.32 17.41
CA VAL A 27 -3.06 -3.65 16.71
C VAL A 27 -3.45 -5.10 16.96
N GLN A 28 -4.76 -5.38 16.90
CA GLN A 28 -5.31 -6.72 16.99
C GLN A 28 -6.50 -6.84 16.04
N VAL A 29 -6.44 -7.78 15.11
CA VAL A 29 -7.60 -8.12 14.27
C VAL A 29 -8.59 -8.94 15.11
N VAL A 30 -9.83 -8.47 15.16
CA VAL A 30 -10.93 -9.09 15.92
C VAL A 30 -12.10 -9.55 15.06
N GLY A 31 -12.16 -9.06 13.81
CA GLY A 31 -13.20 -9.42 12.86
C GLY A 31 -12.72 -9.39 11.41
N ILE A 32 -13.21 -10.31 10.60
CA ILE A 32 -12.98 -10.37 9.14
C ILE A 32 -14.33 -10.55 8.47
N ASN A 33 -14.59 -9.80 7.41
CA ASN A 33 -15.76 -9.99 6.56
C ASN A 33 -15.32 -10.27 5.12
N ASP A 34 -15.81 -11.37 4.57
CA ASP A 34 -15.71 -11.66 3.14
C ASP A 34 -16.86 -12.58 2.74
N PRO A 35 -17.82 -12.14 1.90
CA PRO A 35 -19.00 -12.93 1.53
C PRO A 35 -18.70 -14.06 0.53
N PHE A 36 -17.49 -14.13 -0.01
CA PHE A 36 -17.11 -15.08 -1.06
C PHE A 36 -16.15 -16.19 -0.58
N ILE A 37 -15.74 -16.13 0.69
CA ILE A 37 -14.74 -17.04 1.26
C ILE A 37 -15.33 -17.66 2.53
N ASP A 38 -15.55 -18.97 2.55
CA ASP A 38 -15.93 -19.68 3.75
C ASP A 38 -14.76 -19.83 4.74
N LEU A 39 -15.05 -20.25 5.96
CA LEU A 39 -14.10 -20.28 7.06
C LEU A 39 -12.95 -21.28 6.83
N GLU A 40 -13.23 -22.45 6.24
CA GLU A 40 -12.20 -23.45 5.92
C GLU A 40 -11.28 -22.96 4.80
N TYR A 41 -11.86 -22.33 3.77
CA TYR A 41 -11.06 -21.75 2.69
C TYR A 41 -10.28 -20.53 3.16
N MET A 42 -10.83 -19.71 4.06
CA MET A 42 -10.11 -18.59 4.69
C MET A 42 -8.87 -19.06 5.46
N LYS A 43 -9.00 -20.14 6.25
CA LYS A 43 -7.88 -20.81 6.92
C LYS A 43 -6.83 -21.29 5.93
N TYR A 44 -7.24 -21.93 4.85
CA TYR A 44 -6.33 -22.39 3.79
C TYR A 44 -5.58 -21.21 3.13
N MET A 45 -6.30 -20.17 2.72
CA MET A 45 -5.72 -19.00 2.06
C MET A 45 -4.79 -18.20 2.98
N LEU A 46 -5.04 -18.19 4.29
CA LEU A 46 -4.14 -17.56 5.25
C LEU A 46 -2.87 -18.39 5.44
N LYS A 47 -3.00 -19.71 5.42
CA LYS A 47 -1.87 -20.63 5.66
C LYS A 47 -0.89 -20.64 4.50
N TYR A 48 -1.36 -20.69 3.26
CA TYR A 48 -0.52 -20.88 2.08
C TYR A 48 -0.53 -19.64 1.20
N ASP A 49 0.65 -19.18 0.82
CA ASP A 49 0.83 -18.07 -0.10
C ASP A 49 2.00 -18.34 -1.04
N THR A 50 1.78 -18.14 -2.35
CA THR A 50 2.79 -18.45 -3.38
C THR A 50 4.01 -17.53 -3.28
N VAL A 51 3.80 -16.28 -2.88
CA VAL A 51 4.86 -15.25 -2.82
C VAL A 51 5.48 -15.20 -1.44
N HIS A 52 4.62 -15.09 -0.40
CA HIS A 52 5.06 -14.86 0.98
C HIS A 52 5.17 -16.13 1.82
N GLY A 53 5.06 -17.31 1.18
CA GLY A 53 5.24 -18.59 1.83
C GLY A 53 4.15 -18.97 2.83
N GLN A 54 4.39 -20.01 3.61
CA GLN A 54 3.46 -20.46 4.62
C GLN A 54 3.44 -19.48 5.80
N PHE A 55 2.25 -19.30 6.37
CA PHE A 55 2.08 -18.51 7.60
C PHE A 55 2.82 -19.18 8.76
N ASP A 56 3.67 -18.41 9.41
CA ASP A 56 4.38 -18.85 10.62
C ASP A 56 3.50 -18.65 11.86
N GLY A 57 2.88 -19.72 12.32
CA GLY A 57 1.97 -19.68 13.46
C GLY A 57 0.87 -20.74 13.36
N THR A 58 0.01 -20.78 14.40
CA THR A 58 -1.12 -21.70 14.47
C THR A 58 -2.36 -21.08 13.88
N ILE A 59 -3.10 -21.86 13.07
CA ILE A 59 -4.40 -21.46 12.53
C ILE A 59 -5.38 -22.61 12.77
N GLU A 60 -6.41 -22.33 13.56
CA GLU A 60 -7.45 -23.30 13.92
C GLU A 60 -8.84 -22.72 13.64
N ILE A 61 -9.83 -23.61 13.54
CA ILE A 61 -11.24 -23.22 13.57
C ILE A 61 -11.83 -23.79 14.86
N LYS A 62 -12.40 -22.92 15.67
CA LYS A 62 -13.03 -23.31 16.93
C LYS A 62 -14.28 -22.45 17.18
N ASP A 63 -15.38 -23.10 17.53
CA ASP A 63 -16.66 -22.45 17.84
C ASP A 63 -17.12 -21.47 16.75
N GLY A 64 -16.94 -21.83 15.45
CA GLY A 64 -17.30 -21.00 14.30
C GLY A 64 -16.42 -19.76 14.08
N LYS A 65 -15.26 -19.68 14.75
CA LYS A 65 -14.30 -18.57 14.62
C LYS A 65 -12.98 -19.05 14.04
N LEU A 66 -12.28 -18.15 13.37
CA LEU A 66 -10.88 -18.36 13.04
C LEU A 66 -10.01 -18.03 14.26
N VAL A 67 -9.18 -18.98 14.68
CA VAL A 67 -8.27 -18.79 15.84
C VAL A 67 -6.84 -18.80 15.32
N VAL A 68 -6.16 -17.67 15.45
CA VAL A 68 -4.79 -17.50 14.99
C VAL A 68 -3.89 -17.15 16.18
N ASN A 69 -2.87 -17.96 16.42
CA ASN A 69 -1.98 -17.82 17.58
C ASN A 69 -2.74 -17.66 18.90
N GLY A 70 -3.83 -18.42 19.07
CA GLY A 70 -4.70 -18.38 20.23
C GLY A 70 -5.72 -17.23 20.28
N ASN A 71 -5.68 -16.28 19.35
CA ASN A 71 -6.61 -15.17 19.26
C ASN A 71 -7.83 -15.54 18.40
N ALA A 72 -9.03 -15.48 18.99
CA ALA A 72 -10.27 -15.77 18.30
C ALA A 72 -10.76 -14.54 17.49
N ILE A 73 -11.06 -14.76 16.22
CA ILE A 73 -11.46 -13.73 15.25
C ILE A 73 -12.84 -14.10 14.74
N SER A 74 -13.78 -13.16 14.84
CA SER A 74 -15.13 -13.32 14.28
C SER A 74 -15.09 -13.22 12.77
N VAL A 75 -15.77 -14.13 12.06
CA VAL A 75 -15.83 -14.15 10.61
C VAL A 75 -17.26 -13.91 10.15
N TYR A 76 -17.44 -13.00 9.22
CA TYR A 76 -18.71 -12.56 8.69
C TYR A 76 -18.75 -12.70 7.16
N ALA A 77 -19.96 -12.78 6.59
CA ALA A 77 -20.19 -12.94 5.16
C ALA A 77 -21.25 -11.95 4.64
N CYS A 78 -21.18 -10.69 5.12
CA CYS A 78 -22.14 -9.65 4.74
C CYS A 78 -21.74 -9.00 3.41
N MET A 79 -22.70 -8.81 2.51
CA MET A 79 -22.50 -8.12 1.23
C MET A 79 -22.43 -6.60 1.38
N LYS A 80 -23.13 -6.06 2.36
CA LYS A 80 -23.22 -4.62 2.61
C LYS A 80 -22.43 -4.24 3.86
N PRO A 81 -21.56 -3.22 3.79
CA PRO A 81 -20.73 -2.80 4.91
C PRO A 81 -21.52 -2.42 6.17
N GLU A 82 -22.69 -1.80 6.03
CA GLU A 82 -23.55 -1.39 7.14
C GLU A 82 -24.17 -2.57 7.90
N GLU A 83 -24.20 -3.77 7.32
CA GLU A 83 -24.73 -4.99 7.93
C GLU A 83 -23.65 -5.79 8.71
N ILE A 84 -22.36 -5.42 8.60
CA ILE A 84 -21.27 -6.14 9.26
C ILE A 84 -21.25 -5.77 10.75
N PRO A 85 -21.36 -6.74 11.67
CA PRO A 85 -21.52 -6.43 13.10
C PRO A 85 -20.18 -6.05 13.78
N TRP A 86 -19.52 -4.99 13.32
CA TRP A 86 -18.24 -4.50 13.87
C TRP A 86 -18.32 -4.20 15.36
N LYS A 87 -19.45 -3.67 15.80
CA LYS A 87 -19.67 -3.38 17.23
C LYS A 87 -19.64 -4.64 18.09
N GLU A 88 -20.16 -5.77 17.59
CA GLU A 88 -20.23 -7.01 18.34
C GLU A 88 -18.85 -7.64 18.55
N CYS A 89 -17.99 -7.61 17.53
CA CYS A 89 -16.61 -8.08 17.68
C CYS A 89 -15.68 -7.03 18.30
N GLY A 90 -16.17 -5.80 18.50
CA GLY A 90 -15.42 -4.71 19.10
C GLY A 90 -14.38 -4.08 18.19
N ALA A 91 -14.52 -4.20 16.87
CA ALA A 91 -13.64 -3.54 15.90
C ALA A 91 -13.86 -2.03 15.95
N GLU A 92 -12.80 -1.29 16.21
CA GLU A 92 -12.82 0.18 16.28
C GLU A 92 -12.39 0.82 14.97
N TYR A 93 -11.39 0.25 14.31
CA TYR A 93 -10.88 0.66 13.01
C TYR A 93 -11.18 -0.43 11.99
N VAL A 94 -11.58 -0.05 10.78
CA VAL A 94 -11.85 -1.00 9.70
C VAL A 94 -10.92 -0.74 8.53
N ILE A 95 -10.25 -1.78 8.08
CA ILE A 95 -9.53 -1.81 6.81
C ILE A 95 -10.54 -2.16 5.72
N GLU A 96 -10.79 -1.24 4.80
CA GLU A 96 -11.60 -1.49 3.62
C GLU A 96 -10.70 -1.93 2.47
N SER A 97 -10.65 -3.23 2.20
CA SER A 97 -9.77 -3.86 1.21
C SER A 97 -10.48 -4.63 0.10
N THR A 98 -11.76 -4.36 -0.11
CA THR A 98 -12.53 -4.97 -1.22
C THR A 98 -12.24 -4.33 -2.58
N GLY A 99 -11.79 -3.08 -2.60
CA GLY A 99 -11.64 -2.27 -3.82
C GLY A 99 -12.97 -1.73 -4.38
N VAL A 100 -14.09 -1.95 -3.68
CA VAL A 100 -15.45 -1.52 -4.09
C VAL A 100 -15.86 -0.23 -3.42
N PHE A 101 -15.60 -0.09 -2.12
CA PHE A 101 -16.04 1.04 -1.29
C PHE A 101 -14.90 2.06 -1.12
N THR A 102 -14.52 2.71 -2.22
CA THR A 102 -13.31 3.57 -2.28
C THR A 102 -13.60 5.08 -2.18
N THR A 103 -14.83 5.48 -1.94
CA THR A 103 -15.21 6.88 -1.67
C THR A 103 -15.60 7.06 -0.21
N THR A 104 -15.52 8.28 0.30
CA THR A 104 -15.93 8.61 1.67
C THR A 104 -17.36 8.17 1.95
N GLU A 105 -18.30 8.46 1.04
CA GLU A 105 -19.71 8.07 1.18
C GLU A 105 -19.85 6.55 1.35
N LYS A 106 -19.27 5.75 0.44
CA LYS A 106 -19.39 4.28 0.47
C LYS A 106 -18.71 3.67 1.68
N ALA A 107 -17.50 4.13 2.00
CA ALA A 107 -16.73 3.62 3.13
C ALA A 107 -17.36 4.00 4.49
N SER A 108 -18.10 5.11 4.56
CA SER A 108 -18.81 5.54 5.77
C SER A 108 -19.90 4.56 6.24
N ALA A 109 -20.33 3.63 5.38
CA ALA A 109 -21.25 2.56 5.77
C ALA A 109 -20.69 1.71 6.93
N HIS A 110 -19.38 1.54 7.02
CA HIS A 110 -18.74 0.85 8.17
C HIS A 110 -18.92 1.61 9.49
N LEU A 111 -19.02 2.94 9.45
CA LEU A 111 -19.29 3.76 10.64
C LEU A 111 -20.70 3.51 11.18
N GLN A 112 -21.68 3.30 10.28
CA GLN A 112 -23.04 2.94 10.64
C GLN A 112 -23.08 1.54 11.31
N ALA A 113 -22.19 0.65 10.91
CA ALA A 113 -22.00 -0.68 11.50
C ALA A 113 -21.25 -0.69 12.84
N GLY A 114 -20.84 0.49 13.33
CA GLY A 114 -20.23 0.66 14.64
C GLY A 114 -18.73 0.83 14.67
N ALA A 115 -18.06 0.88 13.53
CA ALA A 115 -16.64 1.28 13.46
C ALA A 115 -16.49 2.77 13.80
N LYS A 116 -15.35 3.14 14.40
CA LYS A 116 -15.00 4.55 14.69
C LYS A 116 -14.28 5.19 13.50
N LYS A 117 -13.44 4.42 12.82
CA LYS A 117 -12.58 4.88 11.73
C LYS A 117 -12.54 3.85 10.61
N VAL A 118 -12.33 4.32 9.38
CA VAL A 118 -12.17 3.48 8.20
C VAL A 118 -10.91 3.90 7.44
N VAL A 119 -10.07 2.93 7.09
CA VAL A 119 -8.90 3.13 6.24
C VAL A 119 -9.09 2.36 4.94
N ILE A 120 -9.24 3.08 3.85
CA ILE A 120 -9.38 2.52 2.50
C ILE A 120 -8.00 2.09 2.01
N SER A 121 -7.84 0.82 1.64
CA SER A 121 -6.58 0.27 1.12
C SER A 121 -6.45 0.46 -0.40
N ALA A 122 -6.85 1.62 -0.90
CA ALA A 122 -6.79 2.02 -2.31
C ALA A 122 -6.80 3.55 -2.40
N PRO A 123 -6.39 4.13 -3.53
CA PRO A 123 -6.59 5.55 -3.78
C PRO A 123 -8.07 5.91 -3.71
N SER A 124 -8.38 7.04 -3.08
CA SER A 124 -9.74 7.57 -3.02
C SER A 124 -9.87 8.85 -3.86
N ALA A 125 -11.06 9.05 -4.41
CA ALA A 125 -11.36 10.27 -5.15
C ALA A 125 -11.49 11.48 -4.21
N ASP A 126 -12.06 11.27 -3.01
CA ASP A 126 -12.52 12.31 -2.08
C ASP A 126 -12.01 12.15 -0.64
N ALA A 127 -11.68 10.95 -0.16
CA ALA A 127 -11.13 10.76 1.17
C ALA A 127 -9.69 11.32 1.26
N PRO A 128 -9.31 11.93 2.40
CA PRO A 128 -7.93 12.33 2.64
C PRO A 128 -6.97 11.16 2.48
N MET A 129 -5.89 11.35 1.72
CA MET A 129 -4.87 10.32 1.49
C MET A 129 -3.65 10.59 2.34
N PHE A 130 -3.13 9.53 2.96
CA PHE A 130 -1.91 9.58 3.76
C PHE A 130 -0.86 8.60 3.26
N VAL A 131 0.39 9.04 3.32
CA VAL A 131 1.58 8.22 3.12
C VAL A 131 2.46 8.41 4.35
N MET A 132 2.79 7.31 5.01
CA MET A 132 3.63 7.34 6.21
C MET A 132 5.00 7.97 5.92
N GLY A 133 5.45 8.86 6.80
CA GLY A 133 6.68 9.64 6.66
C GLY A 133 6.57 10.85 5.72
N VAL A 134 5.45 11.02 5.02
CA VAL A 134 5.26 12.13 4.08
C VAL A 134 4.29 13.17 4.62
N ASN A 135 3.07 12.78 4.95
CA ASN A 135 2.01 13.70 5.39
C ASN A 135 1.10 13.13 6.50
N ASN A 136 1.49 12.05 7.15
CA ASN A 136 0.69 11.44 8.22
C ASN A 136 0.51 12.41 9.41
N ASP A 137 1.41 13.39 9.58
CA ASP A 137 1.30 14.48 10.56
C ASP A 137 0.09 15.41 10.35
N LYS A 138 -0.54 15.35 9.17
CA LYS A 138 -1.76 16.12 8.84
C LYS A 138 -3.04 15.41 9.27
N TYR A 139 -2.96 14.18 9.79
CA TYR A 139 -4.13 13.48 10.30
C TYR A 139 -4.68 14.16 11.56
N THR A 140 -6.00 14.31 11.63
CA THR A 140 -6.72 14.87 12.78
C THR A 140 -7.85 13.95 13.22
N LYS A 141 -8.26 14.02 14.50
CA LYS A 141 -9.25 13.14 15.12
C LYS A 141 -10.64 13.18 14.47
N ASP A 142 -10.99 14.25 13.81
CA ASP A 142 -12.27 14.42 13.11
C ASP A 142 -12.33 13.66 11.79
N MET A 143 -11.20 13.23 11.25
CA MET A 143 -11.13 12.43 10.02
C MET A 143 -11.56 10.99 10.33
N THR A 144 -12.74 10.60 9.89
CA THR A 144 -13.32 9.27 10.15
C THR A 144 -13.05 8.25 9.04
N VAL A 145 -12.91 8.73 7.80
CA VAL A 145 -12.58 7.91 6.62
C VAL A 145 -11.34 8.49 5.97
N VAL A 146 -10.30 7.69 5.83
CA VAL A 146 -9.05 8.07 5.18
C VAL A 146 -8.59 7.00 4.20
N SER A 147 -7.64 7.33 3.34
CA SER A 147 -7.04 6.40 2.38
C SER A 147 -5.54 6.28 2.60
N ASN A 148 -5.00 5.05 2.48
CA ASN A 148 -3.56 4.78 2.48
C ASN A 148 -2.93 4.96 1.08
N ALA A 149 -3.61 5.64 0.15
CA ALA A 149 -3.21 5.82 -1.24
C ALA A 149 -2.95 4.47 -1.97
N SER A 150 -2.08 4.44 -2.98
CA SER A 150 -1.67 3.21 -3.67
C SER A 150 -0.28 2.76 -3.23
N CYS A 151 0.08 1.51 -3.51
CA CYS A 151 1.44 0.99 -3.29
C CYS A 151 2.48 1.81 -4.07
N THR A 152 2.19 2.16 -5.31
CA THR A 152 3.08 3.00 -6.14
C THR A 152 3.22 4.41 -5.58
N THR A 153 2.14 5.01 -5.04
CA THR A 153 2.23 6.32 -4.37
C THR A 153 3.07 6.24 -3.10
N ASN A 154 2.95 5.14 -2.34
CA ASN A 154 3.77 4.89 -1.16
C ASN A 154 5.26 4.70 -1.48
N CYS A 155 5.59 4.22 -2.68
CA CYS A 155 6.98 4.17 -3.14
C CYS A 155 7.47 5.53 -3.62
N LEU A 156 6.70 6.19 -4.48
CA LEU A 156 7.12 7.43 -5.13
C LEU A 156 7.19 8.62 -4.17
N ALA A 157 6.23 8.75 -3.24
CA ALA A 157 6.13 9.95 -2.41
C ALA A 157 7.31 10.16 -1.44
N PRO A 158 7.83 9.14 -0.72
CA PRO A 158 9.02 9.30 0.10
C PRO A 158 10.25 9.71 -0.72
N LEU A 159 10.48 9.08 -1.87
CA LEU A 159 11.57 9.44 -2.78
C LEU A 159 11.42 10.87 -3.29
N ALA A 160 10.25 11.21 -3.83
CA ALA A 160 9.96 12.55 -4.35
C ALA A 160 10.08 13.63 -3.27
N LYS A 161 9.69 13.32 -2.01
CA LYS A 161 9.82 14.23 -0.88
C LYS A 161 11.27 14.63 -0.64
N VAL A 162 12.18 13.67 -0.50
CA VAL A 162 13.60 13.94 -0.26
C VAL A 162 14.19 14.79 -1.39
N VAL A 163 13.93 14.40 -2.64
CA VAL A 163 14.48 15.10 -3.82
C VAL A 163 13.89 16.51 -3.93
N HIS A 164 12.60 16.67 -3.68
CA HIS A 164 11.94 17.98 -3.74
C HIS A 164 12.38 18.90 -2.62
N ASP A 165 12.47 18.41 -1.40
CA ASP A 165 12.86 19.22 -0.23
C ASP A 165 14.32 19.70 -0.33
N LYS A 166 15.22 18.90 -0.88
CA LYS A 166 16.66 19.25 -1.01
C LYS A 166 16.97 20.03 -2.29
N PHE A 167 16.44 19.58 -3.44
CA PHE A 167 16.86 20.08 -4.76
C PHE A 167 15.74 20.76 -5.55
N GLY A 168 14.49 20.65 -5.12
CA GLY A 168 13.31 21.13 -5.86
C GLY A 168 13.04 20.30 -7.12
N ILE A 169 11.82 19.77 -7.25
CA ILE A 169 11.36 19.15 -8.49
C ILE A 169 10.55 20.19 -9.27
N VAL A 170 11.00 20.51 -10.47
CA VAL A 170 10.29 21.40 -11.40
C VAL A 170 9.16 20.64 -12.08
N GLU A 171 9.50 19.48 -12.67
CA GLU A 171 8.59 18.58 -13.37
C GLU A 171 9.17 17.17 -13.43
N GLY A 172 8.32 16.16 -13.62
CA GLY A 172 8.80 14.79 -13.75
C GLY A 172 7.77 13.85 -14.34
N LEU A 173 8.29 12.80 -14.97
CA LEU A 173 7.52 11.66 -15.46
C LEU A 173 7.90 10.41 -14.68
N MET A 174 6.89 9.70 -14.20
CA MET A 174 7.09 8.43 -13.51
C MET A 174 6.62 7.27 -14.39
N THR A 175 7.46 6.27 -14.49
CA THR A 175 7.04 4.96 -15.01
C THR A 175 7.16 3.94 -13.90
N THR A 176 6.10 3.19 -13.63
CA THR A 176 6.25 1.99 -12.80
C THR A 176 6.23 0.75 -13.67
N VAL A 177 7.25 -0.09 -13.52
CA VAL A 177 7.22 -1.47 -14.02
C VAL A 177 6.66 -2.32 -12.88
N HIS A 178 5.42 -2.77 -13.06
CA HIS A 178 4.60 -3.28 -11.97
C HIS A 178 4.29 -4.77 -12.13
N ALA A 179 4.42 -5.50 -11.05
CA ALA A 179 4.01 -6.90 -10.99
C ALA A 179 2.52 -7.08 -11.29
N THR A 180 2.13 -8.32 -11.57
CA THR A 180 0.74 -8.70 -11.82
C THR A 180 -0.14 -8.45 -10.61
N THR A 181 -1.39 -8.07 -10.86
CA THR A 181 -2.39 -7.87 -9.81
C THR A 181 -3.67 -8.66 -10.12
N ALA A 182 -4.49 -8.89 -9.10
CA ALA A 182 -5.72 -9.68 -9.21
C ALA A 182 -6.76 -9.14 -10.25
N THR A 183 -6.61 -7.90 -10.70
CA THR A 183 -7.50 -7.31 -11.72
C THR A 183 -7.15 -7.71 -13.15
N GLN A 184 -5.96 -8.28 -13.37
CA GLN A 184 -5.52 -8.72 -14.69
C GLN A 184 -6.11 -10.09 -15.05
N LYS A 185 -6.15 -10.40 -16.35
CA LYS A 185 -6.65 -11.67 -16.86
C LYS A 185 -5.54 -12.70 -16.97
N THR A 186 -5.83 -13.95 -16.61
CA THR A 186 -4.90 -15.08 -16.82
C THR A 186 -4.76 -15.45 -18.29
N VAL A 187 -5.87 -15.38 -19.04
CA VAL A 187 -5.94 -15.58 -20.51
C VAL A 187 -6.64 -14.40 -21.15
N ASP A 188 -6.49 -14.22 -22.47
CA ASP A 188 -7.19 -13.17 -23.21
C ASP A 188 -8.70 -13.25 -22.95
N GLY A 189 -9.28 -12.14 -22.48
CA GLY A 189 -10.70 -12.07 -22.14
C GLY A 189 -11.25 -10.66 -22.26
N PRO A 190 -12.58 -10.51 -22.28
CA PRO A 190 -13.21 -9.21 -22.46
C PRO A 190 -12.91 -8.28 -21.29
N SER A 191 -12.59 -7.03 -21.61
CA SER A 191 -12.46 -5.92 -20.66
C SER A 191 -13.09 -4.68 -21.28
N LYS A 192 -14.20 -4.21 -20.69
CA LYS A 192 -14.97 -3.08 -21.26
C LYS A 192 -14.26 -1.73 -21.13
N LYS A 193 -13.49 -1.54 -20.06
CA LYS A 193 -12.88 -0.24 -19.73
C LYS A 193 -11.41 -0.14 -20.16
N ASP A 194 -10.69 -1.25 -20.14
CA ASP A 194 -9.27 -1.32 -20.47
C ASP A 194 -9.00 -2.56 -21.31
N TRP A 195 -8.96 -2.40 -22.63
CA TRP A 195 -8.75 -3.51 -23.56
C TRP A 195 -7.39 -4.17 -23.38
N ARG A 196 -6.34 -3.38 -23.07
CA ARG A 196 -5.01 -3.92 -22.79
C ARG A 196 -5.00 -4.77 -21.53
N GLY A 197 -5.71 -4.34 -20.48
CA GLY A 197 -5.88 -5.12 -19.24
C GLY A 197 -6.71 -6.40 -19.44
N GLY A 198 -7.36 -6.59 -20.57
CA GLY A 198 -8.03 -7.84 -20.98
C GLY A 198 -7.09 -8.90 -21.55
N ARG A 199 -5.81 -8.57 -21.80
CA ARG A 199 -4.83 -9.51 -22.34
C ARG A 199 -4.19 -10.35 -21.24
N ALA A 200 -3.71 -11.54 -21.62
CA ALA A 200 -3.08 -12.50 -20.72
C ALA A 200 -1.85 -11.90 -20.01
N ALA A 201 -1.91 -11.84 -18.69
CA ALA A 201 -0.88 -11.18 -17.87
C ALA A 201 0.48 -11.90 -17.96
N ALA A 202 0.49 -13.23 -17.98
CA ALA A 202 1.70 -14.03 -17.95
C ALA A 202 2.52 -13.98 -19.25
N GLY A 203 1.95 -13.49 -20.36
CA GLY A 203 2.59 -13.51 -21.68
C GLY A 203 2.85 -12.11 -22.28
N ASN A 204 2.61 -11.03 -21.54
CA ASN A 204 2.63 -9.70 -22.13
C ASN A 204 3.27 -8.65 -21.21
N ILE A 205 3.86 -7.63 -21.84
CA ILE A 205 4.12 -6.32 -21.22
C ILE A 205 2.92 -5.43 -21.56
N ILE A 206 2.18 -5.00 -20.55
CA ILE A 206 0.89 -4.32 -20.73
C ILE A 206 0.98 -2.86 -20.26
N PRO A 207 1.00 -1.87 -21.19
CA PRO A 207 0.88 -0.46 -20.81
C PRO A 207 -0.47 -0.20 -20.13
N SER A 208 -0.45 0.50 -19.00
CA SER A 208 -1.63 0.81 -18.19
C SER A 208 -1.56 2.22 -17.65
N SER A 209 -2.69 2.87 -17.52
CA SER A 209 -2.77 4.16 -16.84
C SER A 209 -2.61 4.00 -15.33
N THR A 210 -2.03 5.00 -14.68
CA THR A 210 -1.97 5.08 -13.21
C THR A 210 -2.17 6.50 -12.73
N GLY A 211 -2.90 6.65 -11.63
CA GLY A 211 -3.04 7.93 -10.94
C GLY A 211 -1.98 8.17 -9.85
N ALA A 212 -1.05 7.24 -9.66
CA ALA A 212 -0.12 7.25 -8.53
C ALA A 212 0.77 8.50 -8.48
N ALA A 213 1.31 8.95 -9.63
CA ALA A 213 2.13 10.15 -9.69
C ALA A 213 1.31 11.44 -9.42
N LYS A 214 0.08 11.50 -9.92
CA LYS A 214 -0.82 12.62 -9.61
C LYS A 214 -1.23 12.64 -8.13
N ALA A 215 -1.37 11.47 -7.51
CA ALA A 215 -1.69 11.34 -6.10
C ALA A 215 -0.57 11.88 -5.19
N VAL A 216 0.69 11.90 -5.66
CA VAL A 216 1.78 12.56 -4.92
C VAL A 216 1.50 14.04 -4.70
N GLY A 217 0.89 14.74 -5.66
CA GLY A 217 0.46 16.13 -5.50
C GLY A 217 -0.63 16.35 -4.45
N LYS A 218 -1.37 15.29 -4.05
CA LYS A 218 -2.35 15.37 -2.95
C LYS A 218 -1.67 15.22 -1.59
N VAL A 219 -0.57 14.45 -1.49
CA VAL A 219 0.15 14.23 -0.22
C VAL A 219 1.34 15.20 -0.05
N ILE A 220 1.87 15.74 -1.17
CA ILE A 220 2.88 16.82 -1.20
C ILE A 220 2.34 17.93 -2.09
N PRO A 221 1.58 18.90 -1.55
CA PRO A 221 0.87 19.91 -2.34
C PRO A 221 1.75 20.78 -3.25
N SER A 222 3.02 21.00 -2.90
CA SER A 222 4.01 21.70 -3.74
C SER A 222 4.38 20.96 -5.04
N LEU A 223 4.07 19.68 -5.13
CA LEU A 223 4.25 18.85 -6.33
C LEU A 223 2.97 18.71 -7.15
N ASN A 224 1.88 19.37 -6.76
CA ASN A 224 0.63 19.30 -7.53
C ASN A 224 0.83 19.85 -8.96
N GLY A 225 0.44 19.05 -9.95
CA GLY A 225 0.59 19.39 -11.36
C GLY A 225 2.00 19.21 -11.95
N LYS A 226 3.01 18.89 -11.11
CA LYS A 226 4.40 18.70 -11.56
C LYS A 226 4.75 17.25 -11.93
N LEU A 227 3.98 16.28 -11.44
CA LEU A 227 4.22 14.85 -11.68
C LEU A 227 3.03 14.20 -12.38
N THR A 228 3.34 13.38 -13.38
CA THR A 228 2.41 12.44 -14.00
C THR A 228 3.14 11.15 -14.36
N GLY A 229 2.43 10.13 -14.80
CA GLY A 229 3.10 8.87 -15.13
C GLY A 229 2.18 7.79 -15.67
N MET A 230 2.79 6.64 -15.93
CA MET A 230 2.13 5.44 -16.44
C MET A 230 2.73 4.18 -15.81
N ALA A 231 2.11 3.04 -16.09
CA ALA A 231 2.59 1.74 -15.67
C ALA A 231 2.85 0.83 -16.87
N PHE A 232 3.86 -0.03 -16.77
CA PHE A 232 3.96 -1.27 -17.53
C PHE A 232 3.70 -2.44 -16.58
N ARG A 233 2.67 -3.25 -16.88
CA ARG A 233 2.44 -4.52 -16.18
C ARG A 233 3.32 -5.59 -16.82
N VAL A 234 4.06 -6.31 -15.99
CA VAL A 234 4.99 -7.38 -16.42
C VAL A 234 4.66 -8.69 -15.71
N PRO A 235 5.01 -9.86 -16.29
CA PRO A 235 4.67 -11.17 -15.74
C PRO A 235 5.56 -11.58 -14.56
N THR A 236 5.71 -10.72 -13.55
CA THR A 236 6.29 -11.03 -12.25
C THR A 236 5.17 -11.16 -11.22
N LEU A 237 5.34 -12.01 -10.21
CA LEU A 237 4.30 -12.28 -9.22
C LEU A 237 4.18 -11.15 -8.20
N ASP A 238 5.31 -10.54 -7.83
CA ASP A 238 5.39 -9.49 -6.83
C ASP A 238 6.66 -8.66 -7.05
N VAL A 239 6.79 -7.59 -6.31
CA VAL A 239 7.82 -6.54 -6.38
C VAL A 239 7.78 -5.77 -7.69
N SER A 240 7.60 -4.49 -7.53
CA SER A 240 7.52 -3.50 -8.60
C SER A 240 8.64 -2.47 -8.45
N VAL A 241 8.86 -1.67 -9.49
CA VAL A 241 9.87 -0.61 -9.47
C VAL A 241 9.27 0.70 -9.99
N VAL A 242 9.62 1.80 -9.34
CA VAL A 242 9.39 3.17 -9.80
C VAL A 242 10.64 3.69 -10.49
N ASP A 243 10.47 4.21 -11.69
CA ASP A 243 11.40 5.03 -12.44
C ASP A 243 10.86 6.47 -12.41
N LEU A 244 11.53 7.35 -11.68
CA LEU A 244 11.23 8.78 -11.64
C LEU A 244 12.27 9.55 -12.47
N THR A 245 11.90 10.02 -13.63
CA THR A 245 12.71 10.94 -14.42
C THR A 245 12.24 12.37 -14.16
N CYS A 246 13.09 13.21 -13.60
CA CYS A 246 12.68 14.57 -13.20
C CYS A 246 13.76 15.63 -13.46
N ARG A 247 13.27 16.87 -13.62
CA ARG A 247 14.09 18.10 -13.68
C ARG A 247 14.16 18.72 -12.30
N LEU A 248 15.38 19.01 -11.89
CA LEU A 248 15.68 19.66 -10.62
C LEU A 248 15.77 21.19 -10.80
N GLU A 249 15.29 21.92 -9.80
CA GLU A 249 15.44 23.38 -9.73
C GLU A 249 16.88 23.77 -9.39
N LYS A 250 17.46 23.12 -8.38
CA LYS A 250 18.84 23.28 -7.97
C LYS A 250 19.71 22.21 -8.62
N PRO A 251 20.82 22.57 -9.29
CA PRO A 251 21.73 21.58 -9.84
C PRO A 251 22.35 20.75 -8.71
N ALA A 252 22.50 19.45 -8.95
CA ALA A 252 23.15 18.52 -8.03
C ALA A 252 23.85 17.42 -8.80
N THR A 253 24.93 16.88 -8.25
CA THR A 253 25.54 15.66 -8.75
C THR A 253 24.70 14.46 -8.36
N TYR A 254 24.87 13.34 -9.06
CA TYR A 254 24.17 12.10 -8.71
C TYR A 254 24.55 11.61 -7.30
N GLU A 255 25.83 11.77 -6.94
CA GLU A 255 26.36 11.42 -5.62
C GLU A 255 25.71 12.25 -4.49
N GLU A 256 25.49 13.55 -4.71
CA GLU A 256 24.79 14.41 -3.75
C GLU A 256 23.34 13.98 -3.56
N ILE A 257 22.67 13.57 -4.64
CA ILE A 257 21.29 13.03 -4.56
C ILE A 257 21.27 11.70 -3.80
N CYS A 258 22.19 10.78 -4.12
CA CYS A 258 22.32 9.51 -3.40
C CYS A 258 22.61 9.73 -1.91
N ALA A 259 23.51 10.63 -1.56
CA ALA A 259 23.84 10.95 -0.17
C ALA A 259 22.63 11.50 0.60
N ALA A 260 21.85 12.40 -0.01
CA ALA A 260 20.64 12.94 0.59
C ALA A 260 19.56 11.87 0.84
N ILE A 261 19.37 10.94 -0.11
CA ILE A 261 18.43 9.84 0.02
C ILE A 261 18.89 8.84 1.09
N LYS A 262 20.20 8.54 1.13
CA LYS A 262 20.80 7.67 2.16
C LYS A 262 20.60 8.27 3.55
N GLU A 263 20.92 9.54 3.73
CA GLU A 263 20.70 10.28 4.99
C GLU A 263 19.25 10.16 5.45
N ALA A 264 18.28 10.42 4.56
CA ALA A 264 16.86 10.34 4.89
C ALA A 264 16.41 8.91 5.26
N SER A 265 16.95 7.89 4.57
CA SER A 265 16.63 6.49 4.84
C SER A 265 17.13 5.99 6.20
N GLU A 266 18.22 6.58 6.70
CA GLU A 266 18.79 6.23 7.99
C GLU A 266 18.17 7.03 9.16
N ASN A 267 17.53 8.16 8.87
CA ASN A 267 16.99 9.11 9.86
C ASN A 267 15.46 9.25 9.76
N GLU A 268 14.96 10.34 9.19
CA GLU A 268 13.54 10.72 9.25
C GLU A 268 12.58 9.77 8.51
N LEU A 269 13.08 9.04 7.50
CA LEU A 269 12.30 8.06 6.75
C LEU A 269 12.72 6.61 7.04
N LYS A 270 13.40 6.38 8.16
CA LYS A 270 13.80 5.03 8.57
C LYS A 270 12.61 4.09 8.68
N GLY A 271 12.72 2.90 8.06
CA GLY A 271 11.64 1.90 8.02
C GLY A 271 10.56 2.19 6.95
N ILE A 272 10.71 3.28 6.19
CA ILE A 272 9.83 3.66 5.06
C ILE A 272 10.65 3.69 3.77
N LEU A 273 11.69 4.52 3.75
CA LEU A 273 12.67 4.59 2.67
C LEU A 273 13.87 3.69 3.01
N GLY A 274 14.31 2.89 2.03
CA GLY A 274 15.54 2.13 2.07
C GLY A 274 16.53 2.65 1.06
N TYR A 275 17.77 2.15 1.13
CA TYR A 275 18.87 2.50 0.26
C TYR A 275 19.72 1.27 0.00
N THR A 276 20.10 1.03 -1.26
CA THR A 276 21.02 -0.07 -1.62
C THR A 276 22.06 0.40 -2.65
N GLU A 277 23.25 -0.19 -2.57
CA GLU A 277 24.33 -0.09 -3.54
C GLU A 277 24.70 -1.48 -4.10
N ASP A 278 23.90 -2.50 -3.80
CA ASP A 278 24.09 -3.85 -4.32
C ASP A 278 23.50 -3.99 -5.72
N ASP A 279 23.97 -4.99 -6.46
CA ASP A 279 23.46 -5.33 -7.79
C ASP A 279 22.22 -6.25 -7.63
N VAL A 280 21.07 -5.64 -7.32
CA VAL A 280 19.83 -6.31 -6.95
C VAL A 280 18.82 -6.39 -8.10
N VAL A 281 17.87 -7.31 -7.94
CA VAL A 281 16.71 -7.47 -8.81
C VAL A 281 15.44 -7.55 -7.99
N SER A 282 14.27 -7.54 -8.63
CA SER A 282 12.97 -7.46 -7.94
C SER A 282 12.78 -8.51 -6.84
N SER A 283 13.17 -9.76 -7.06
CA SER A 283 12.96 -10.85 -6.10
C SER A 283 13.71 -10.70 -4.78
N ASP A 284 14.76 -9.85 -4.73
CA ASP A 284 15.52 -9.57 -3.51
C ASP A 284 14.73 -8.75 -2.49
N PHE A 285 13.62 -8.14 -2.92
CA PHE A 285 12.77 -7.30 -2.09
C PHE A 285 11.42 -7.94 -1.71
N ILE A 286 11.21 -9.21 -2.04
CA ILE A 286 10.03 -9.94 -1.58
C ILE A 286 10.03 -9.96 -0.04
N THR A 287 8.90 -9.56 0.56
CA THR A 287 8.72 -9.40 2.00
C THR A 287 9.49 -8.23 2.65
N ASP A 288 9.99 -7.28 1.88
CA ASP A 288 10.54 -6.04 2.46
C ASP A 288 9.39 -5.15 2.97
N PRO A 289 9.37 -4.78 4.25
CA PRO A 289 8.29 -3.96 4.83
C PRO A 289 8.40 -2.46 4.47
N ARG A 290 9.52 -2.03 3.89
CA ARG A 290 9.70 -0.66 3.41
C ARG A 290 8.96 -0.46 2.10
N THR A 291 8.40 0.71 1.89
CA THR A 291 7.60 1.00 0.70
C THR A 291 8.37 1.64 -0.45
N SER A 292 9.64 2.00 -0.22
CA SER A 292 10.48 2.64 -1.23
C SER A 292 11.94 2.29 -0.94
N ILE A 293 12.59 1.50 -1.77
CA ILE A 293 14.00 1.14 -1.59
C ILE A 293 14.77 1.70 -2.78
N PHE A 294 15.48 2.82 -2.55
CA PHE A 294 16.26 3.50 -3.56
C PHE A 294 17.46 2.66 -3.98
N ASP A 295 17.61 2.48 -5.29
CA ASP A 295 18.73 1.77 -5.90
C ASP A 295 19.72 2.79 -6.48
N ALA A 296 20.80 2.99 -5.77
CA ALA A 296 21.81 3.98 -6.13
C ALA A 296 22.59 3.64 -7.40
N LYS A 297 22.65 2.35 -7.79
CA LYS A 297 23.33 1.92 -9.00
C LYS A 297 22.45 1.93 -10.25
N ALA A 298 21.14 1.84 -10.10
CA ALA A 298 20.21 1.75 -11.23
C ALA A 298 19.84 3.11 -11.84
N GLY A 299 20.06 4.22 -11.12
CA GLY A 299 19.74 5.56 -11.61
C GLY A 299 20.86 6.17 -12.44
N ILE A 300 20.57 7.26 -13.13
CA ILE A 300 21.51 8.01 -13.97
C ILE A 300 21.22 9.51 -13.96
N SER A 301 22.23 10.32 -14.13
CA SER A 301 22.13 11.76 -14.39
C SER A 301 22.51 12.07 -15.83
N LEU A 302 21.64 12.79 -16.56
CA LEU A 302 21.98 13.30 -17.88
C LEU A 302 22.80 14.58 -17.78
N ASN A 303 22.48 15.42 -16.81
CA ASN A 303 23.17 16.66 -16.45
C ASN A 303 22.77 17.03 -15.01
N PRO A 304 23.36 18.07 -14.39
CA PRO A 304 23.07 18.41 -13.00
C PRO A 304 21.61 18.72 -12.66
N ASN A 305 20.78 19.01 -13.66
CA ASN A 305 19.37 19.33 -13.47
C ASN A 305 18.40 18.26 -13.98
N PHE A 306 18.89 17.15 -14.56
CA PHE A 306 18.00 16.15 -15.13
C PHE A 306 18.46 14.74 -14.78
N VAL A 307 17.65 14.02 -14.01
CA VAL A 307 18.01 12.76 -13.36
C VAL A 307 16.91 11.72 -13.50
N LYS A 308 17.31 10.46 -13.60
CA LYS A 308 16.46 9.27 -13.46
C LYS A 308 16.80 8.57 -12.15
N LEU A 309 15.80 8.37 -11.30
CA LEU A 309 15.91 7.73 -9.99
C LEU A 309 15.06 6.47 -9.97
N VAL A 310 15.61 5.40 -9.41
CA VAL A 310 14.98 4.08 -9.38
C VAL A 310 14.72 3.66 -7.94
N SER A 311 13.50 3.21 -7.64
CA SER A 311 13.14 2.71 -6.31
C SER A 311 12.27 1.48 -6.39
N TRP A 312 12.65 0.42 -5.66
CA TRP A 312 11.95 -0.85 -5.56
C TRP A 312 10.88 -0.81 -4.46
N TYR A 313 9.86 -1.64 -4.59
CA TYR A 313 8.87 -1.84 -3.54
C TYR A 313 8.15 -3.18 -3.68
N ASP A 314 8.02 -3.90 -2.57
CA ASP A 314 7.06 -4.99 -2.50
C ASP A 314 5.66 -4.37 -2.48
N ASN A 315 4.96 -4.47 -3.61
CA ASN A 315 3.66 -3.81 -3.80
C ASN A 315 2.54 -4.41 -2.95
N GLU A 316 2.77 -5.55 -2.33
CA GLU A 316 1.85 -6.24 -1.43
C GLU A 316 2.27 -6.07 0.04
N TRP A 317 3.48 -6.54 0.40
CA TRP A 317 3.93 -6.60 1.80
C TRP A 317 4.28 -5.23 2.37
N GLY A 318 5.09 -4.45 1.69
CA GLY A 318 5.44 -3.09 2.13
C GLY A 318 4.21 -2.21 2.31
N TYR A 319 3.30 -2.25 1.33
CA TYR A 319 2.04 -1.54 1.40
C TYR A 319 1.15 -1.98 2.58
N SER A 320 1.02 -3.29 2.80
CA SER A 320 0.22 -3.84 3.89
C SER A 320 0.77 -3.48 5.27
N ASN A 321 2.10 -3.45 5.42
CA ASN A 321 2.73 -2.97 6.65
C ASN A 321 2.42 -1.49 6.91
N LYS A 322 2.51 -0.62 5.90
CA LYS A 322 2.20 0.81 6.06
C LYS A 322 0.73 1.09 6.32
N LEU A 323 -0.16 0.22 5.84
CA LEU A 323 -1.58 0.27 6.21
C LEU A 323 -1.79 0.04 7.72
N ILE A 324 -1.09 -0.94 8.30
CA ILE A 324 -1.10 -1.20 9.75
C ILE A 324 -0.40 -0.08 10.53
N ASP A 325 0.71 0.45 10.02
CA ASP A 325 1.41 1.58 10.62
C ASP A 325 0.54 2.84 10.65
N LEU A 326 -0.21 3.12 9.57
CA LEU A 326 -1.14 4.25 9.52
C LEU A 326 -2.23 4.11 10.58
N ILE A 327 -2.83 2.93 10.74
CA ILE A 327 -3.83 2.69 11.80
C ILE A 327 -3.23 2.90 13.18
N SER A 328 -2.04 2.37 13.43
CA SER A 328 -1.33 2.55 14.70
C SER A 328 -1.06 4.03 14.99
N TYR A 329 -0.66 4.77 13.96
CA TYR A 329 -0.44 6.21 14.06
C TYR A 329 -1.72 6.97 14.36
N MET A 330 -2.80 6.72 13.59
CA MET A 330 -4.12 7.33 13.80
C MET A 330 -4.59 7.11 15.24
N ALA A 331 -4.50 5.89 15.71
CA ALA A 331 -4.89 5.56 17.08
C ALA A 331 -4.04 6.29 18.13
N SER A 332 -2.76 6.49 17.89
CA SER A 332 -1.89 7.28 18.76
C SER A 332 -2.28 8.75 18.85
N VAL A 333 -2.81 9.31 17.74
CA VAL A 333 -3.35 10.67 17.70
C VAL A 333 -4.72 10.75 18.37
N ASP A 334 -5.59 9.78 18.10
CA ASP A 334 -6.96 9.75 18.64
C ASP A 334 -7.00 9.58 20.17
N ASN A 335 -5.98 8.94 20.76
CA ASN A 335 -5.87 8.69 22.19
C ASN A 335 -5.15 9.80 22.99
N LYS A 336 -4.63 10.84 22.31
CA LYS A 336 -4.09 12.05 22.96
C LYS A 336 -5.20 13.02 23.29
#